data_a76e764ed3aea2ea8c3956e7c7810fd9
#
_entry.id   a76e764ed3aea2ea8c3956e7c7810fd9
#
_cell.length_a   1.000
_cell.length_b   1.000
_cell.length_c   1.000
_cell.angle_alpha   90.00
_cell.angle_beta   90.00
_cell.angle_gamma   90.00
#
_symmetry.space_group_name_H-M   'P 1'
#
loop_
_entity.id
_entity.type
_entity.pdbx_description
1 polymer ?
#
loop_
_entity_poly.entity_id
_entity_poly.type
_entity_poly.pdbx_seq_one_letter_code
_entity_poly.pdbx_strand_id
1 'polypeptide(L)'
;MHEYAPTSVAQHGATLARTTPEIEQVRDDVWAIPLPLPHRGVVESTLCYTLADNAGGVHLVDPGWGTDDNLARLTEGLRIAGFGLDDVRSVTATHLHPDHLGLGARLRNDLGIPVGLHRAEHLALTRAMYPDPEETIARWGVPPEQVETLRALVTSRSEPVGPRADVVLDDGDLLDIPGRTVRVIATPGHTAGSVCLHDETEGLFFSGDHVLPIINPGLGLGGFGPDDDPIGAALDSYARVQQYDDAEVCPGHGYRFRGLAVRAGQIADRHRRRSAEIGALAAADPGAPVWTIASRVEWTDGWDNLAGFLRLSALAQTEMHLRHLARRGTLGE
;
A
#
# COMPACT_ATOMS: atom_id res chain seq x y z
N MET A 1 12.03 -9.28 -21.46
CA MET A 1 12.20 -7.90 -21.96
C MET A 1 11.65 -6.99 -20.90
N HIS A 2 12.43 -6.06 -20.43
CA HIS A 2 11.98 -5.10 -19.42
C HIS A 2 11.14 -4.05 -20.12
N GLU A 3 9.88 -4.10 -19.89
CA GLU A 3 8.91 -3.19 -20.42
C GLU A 3 8.73 -1.97 -19.49
N TYR A 4 9.34 -1.99 -18.30
CA TYR A 4 9.48 -0.83 -17.40
C TYR A 4 10.94 -0.74 -16.92
N ALA A 5 11.44 0.49 -16.69
CA ALA A 5 12.85 0.74 -16.47
C ALA A 5 13.12 1.59 -15.22
N PRO A 6 14.11 1.21 -14.37
CA PRO A 6 14.54 2.04 -13.25
C PRO A 6 15.00 3.42 -13.74
N THR A 7 14.61 4.48 -13.02
CA THR A 7 15.09 5.85 -13.23
C THR A 7 16.11 6.25 -12.17
N SER A 8 16.13 5.58 -11.01
CA SER A 8 17.16 5.73 -9.99
C SER A 8 18.06 4.50 -9.95
N VAL A 9 19.31 4.67 -10.37
CA VAL A 9 20.34 3.61 -10.30
C VAL A 9 20.68 3.27 -8.84
N ALA A 10 20.72 4.29 -7.97
CA ALA A 10 21.03 4.13 -6.55
C ALA A 10 19.96 3.30 -5.84
N GLN A 11 18.67 3.65 -5.99
CA GLN A 11 17.56 2.91 -5.39
C GLN A 11 17.46 1.49 -5.96
N HIS A 12 17.64 1.32 -7.28
CA HIS A 12 17.64 -0.01 -7.90
C HIS A 12 18.78 -0.88 -7.38
N GLY A 13 20.01 -0.34 -7.30
CA GLY A 13 21.18 -1.05 -6.74
C GLY A 13 20.97 -1.45 -5.28
N ALA A 14 20.44 -0.54 -4.44
CA ALA A 14 20.12 -0.81 -3.05
C ALA A 14 19.04 -1.90 -2.90
N THR A 15 18.01 -1.87 -3.74
CA THR A 15 16.96 -2.89 -3.78
C THR A 15 17.54 -4.28 -4.08
N LEU A 16 18.43 -4.40 -5.08
CA LEU A 16 19.08 -5.67 -5.41
C LEU A 16 20.02 -6.15 -4.29
N ALA A 17 20.68 -5.21 -3.60
CA ALA A 17 21.56 -5.50 -2.47
C ALA A 17 20.80 -5.73 -1.15
N ARG A 18 19.47 -5.53 -1.12
CA ARG A 18 18.62 -5.58 0.09
C ARG A 18 19.13 -4.66 1.19
N THR A 19 19.40 -3.42 0.81
CA THR A 19 19.84 -2.36 1.71
C THR A 19 18.95 -1.12 1.56
N THR A 20 18.94 -0.26 2.57
CA THR A 20 18.29 1.05 2.49
C THR A 20 19.09 1.95 1.54
N PRO A 21 18.47 2.56 0.51
CA PRO A 21 19.16 3.48 -0.37
C PRO A 21 19.53 4.80 0.33
N GLU A 22 20.39 5.58 -0.30
CA GLU A 22 20.72 6.94 0.13
C GLU A 22 19.60 7.92 -0.20
N ILE A 23 19.61 9.08 0.46
CA ILE A 23 18.72 10.20 0.17
C ILE A 23 19.05 10.72 -1.24
N GLU A 24 18.04 10.94 -2.08
CA GLU A 24 18.23 11.28 -3.48
C GLU A 24 17.34 12.45 -3.90
N GLN A 25 17.93 13.41 -4.61
CA GLN A 25 17.17 14.46 -5.26
C GLN A 25 16.50 13.92 -6.54
N VAL A 26 15.17 14.08 -6.61
CA VAL A 26 14.33 13.59 -7.72
C VAL A 26 14.15 14.68 -8.78
N ARG A 27 13.88 15.89 -8.32
CA ARG A 27 13.79 17.16 -9.08
C ARG A 27 14.44 18.26 -8.26
N ASP A 28 14.54 19.46 -8.79
CA ASP A 28 15.14 20.60 -8.07
C ASP A 28 14.48 20.85 -6.71
N ASP A 29 13.20 20.53 -6.59
CA ASP A 29 12.34 20.80 -5.45
C ASP A 29 11.62 19.54 -4.92
N VAL A 30 12.07 18.33 -5.35
CA VAL A 30 11.56 17.03 -4.87
C VAL A 30 12.69 16.11 -4.44
N TRP A 31 12.57 15.52 -3.25
CA TRP A 31 13.53 14.57 -2.71
C TRP A 31 12.86 13.26 -2.31
N ALA A 32 13.59 12.16 -2.44
CA ALA A 32 13.25 10.86 -1.89
C ALA A 32 14.11 10.58 -0.67
N ILE A 33 13.48 10.39 0.49
CA ILE A 33 14.12 10.10 1.77
C ILE A 33 13.73 8.66 2.16
N PRO A 34 14.61 7.67 1.96
CA PRO A 34 14.30 6.29 2.32
C PRO A 34 14.31 6.12 3.85
N LEU A 35 13.21 5.62 4.39
CA LEU A 35 12.99 5.41 5.82
C LEU A 35 12.93 3.91 6.11
N PRO A 36 13.91 3.33 6.83
CA PRO A 36 13.98 1.90 7.08
C PRO A 36 12.75 1.34 7.77
N LEU A 37 12.36 0.11 7.40
CA LEU A 37 11.35 -0.64 8.11
C LEU A 37 11.94 -1.26 9.38
N PRO A 38 11.18 -1.33 10.48
CA PRO A 38 11.68 -1.87 11.76
C PRO A 38 11.90 -3.38 11.72
N HIS A 39 11.39 -4.05 10.71
CA HIS A 39 11.46 -5.50 10.54
C HIS A 39 12.04 -5.84 9.16
N ARG A 40 12.91 -6.84 9.11
CA ARG A 40 13.37 -7.40 7.84
C ARG A 40 12.20 -8.07 7.11
N GLY A 41 12.00 -7.69 5.85
CA GLY A 41 10.91 -8.18 5.03
C GLY A 41 11.31 -8.34 3.57
N VAL A 42 10.33 -8.27 2.69
CA VAL A 42 10.51 -8.28 1.23
C VAL A 42 11.02 -6.93 0.75
N VAL A 43 10.71 -5.87 1.48
CA VAL A 43 11.14 -4.48 1.24
C VAL A 43 11.92 -3.96 2.45
N GLU A 44 12.90 -3.09 2.22
CA GLU A 44 13.84 -2.64 3.26
C GLU A 44 13.47 -1.26 3.83
N SER A 45 12.77 -0.43 3.06
CA SER A 45 12.41 0.94 3.44
C SER A 45 11.16 1.42 2.73
N THR A 46 10.49 2.40 3.33
CA THR A 46 9.52 3.27 2.64
C THR A 46 10.26 4.44 2.02
N LEU A 47 9.87 4.86 0.83
CA LEU A 47 10.36 6.05 0.17
C LEU A 47 9.42 7.22 0.52
N CYS A 48 9.81 8.02 1.53
CA CYS A 48 9.16 9.28 1.80
C CYS A 48 9.57 10.31 0.74
N TYR A 49 8.61 11.01 0.16
CA TYR A 49 8.89 12.09 -0.78
C TYR A 49 8.61 13.44 -0.14
N THR A 50 9.50 14.41 -0.42
CA THR A 50 9.32 15.80 -0.01
C THR A 50 9.08 16.66 -1.25
N LEU A 51 8.07 17.52 -1.19
CA LEU A 51 7.70 18.44 -2.24
C LEU A 51 7.83 19.86 -1.68
N ALA A 52 8.83 20.61 -2.12
CA ALA A 52 8.96 22.02 -1.76
C ALA A 52 7.90 22.86 -2.49
N ASP A 53 7.37 23.84 -1.78
CA ASP A 53 6.45 24.83 -2.32
C ASP A 53 7.19 26.14 -2.71
N ASN A 54 6.49 27.05 -3.40
CA ASN A 54 7.05 28.34 -3.77
C ASN A 54 6.92 29.41 -2.67
N ALA A 55 6.43 29.05 -1.49
CA ALA A 55 6.31 29.90 -0.30
C ALA A 55 7.38 29.60 0.76
N GLY A 56 8.30 28.65 0.48
CA GLY A 56 9.38 28.25 1.39
C GLY A 56 8.98 27.18 2.39
N GLY A 57 7.89 26.46 2.14
CA GLY A 57 7.48 25.29 2.89
C GLY A 57 7.80 24.00 2.17
N VAL A 58 7.61 22.87 2.88
CA VAL A 58 7.77 21.52 2.33
C VAL A 58 6.61 20.62 2.78
N HIS A 59 6.16 19.76 1.88
CA HIS A 59 5.08 18.81 2.07
C HIS A 59 5.60 17.39 1.96
N LEU A 60 5.14 16.50 2.85
CA LEU A 60 5.61 15.12 2.90
C LEU A 60 4.56 14.16 2.33
N VAL A 61 5.02 13.20 1.52
CA VAL A 61 4.22 12.06 1.09
C VAL A 61 4.82 10.81 1.73
N ASP A 62 3.98 10.04 2.45
CA ASP A 62 4.34 8.78 3.10
C ASP A 62 5.57 8.91 4.04
N PRO A 63 5.45 9.57 5.19
CA PRO A 63 6.58 9.86 6.08
C PRO A 63 7.17 8.64 6.80
N GLY A 64 6.69 7.44 6.52
CA GLY A 64 7.29 6.20 7.02
C GLY A 64 6.84 5.77 8.42
N TRP A 65 7.51 4.76 8.95
CA TRP A 65 7.22 4.18 10.27
C TRP A 65 7.62 5.13 11.41
N GLY A 66 6.78 5.22 12.44
CA GLY A 66 6.90 6.19 13.56
C GLY A 66 7.99 5.89 14.58
N THR A 67 9.22 5.53 14.17
CA THR A 67 10.37 5.30 15.04
C THR A 67 11.23 6.56 15.23
N ASP A 68 12.04 6.60 16.30
CA ASP A 68 12.99 7.70 16.54
C ASP A 68 14.07 7.75 15.45
N ASP A 69 14.54 6.59 14.99
CA ASP A 69 15.53 6.48 13.91
C ASP A 69 15.00 7.06 12.61
N ASN A 70 13.73 6.79 12.28
CA ASN A 70 13.10 7.35 11.08
C ASN A 70 12.86 8.86 11.21
N LEU A 71 12.50 9.36 12.39
CA LEU A 71 12.41 10.81 12.61
C LEU A 71 13.77 11.49 12.44
N ALA A 72 14.84 10.91 12.99
CA ALA A 72 16.19 11.43 12.83
C ALA A 72 16.62 11.43 11.35
N ARG A 73 16.32 10.34 10.62
CA ARG A 73 16.64 10.22 9.19
C ARG A 73 15.81 11.16 8.32
N LEU A 74 14.53 11.36 8.63
CA LEU A 74 13.68 12.35 7.97
C LEU A 74 14.24 13.77 8.20
N THR A 75 14.61 14.10 9.44
CA THR A 75 15.20 15.39 9.79
C THR A 75 16.51 15.65 9.02
N GLU A 76 17.37 14.65 8.90
CA GLU A 76 18.61 14.75 8.12
C GLU A 76 18.29 14.91 6.62
N GLY A 77 17.30 14.17 6.09
CA GLY A 77 16.87 14.31 4.70
C GLY A 77 16.33 15.69 4.38
N LEU A 78 15.51 16.24 5.27
CA LEU A 78 15.03 17.63 5.16
C LEU A 78 16.19 18.62 5.17
N ARG A 79 17.16 18.45 6.09
CA ARG A 79 18.36 19.31 6.15
C ARG A 79 19.18 19.27 4.86
N ILE A 80 19.34 18.10 4.25
CA ILE A 80 20.03 17.96 2.95
C ILE A 80 19.24 18.67 1.84
N ALA A 81 17.91 18.62 1.89
CA ALA A 81 17.03 19.34 0.97
C ALA A 81 16.95 20.86 1.26
N GLY A 82 17.57 21.35 2.32
CA GLY A 82 17.58 22.77 2.70
C GLY A 82 16.44 23.22 3.61
N PHE A 83 15.75 22.25 4.26
CA PHE A 83 14.60 22.50 5.13
C PHE A 83 14.84 21.98 6.57
N GLY A 84 14.02 22.46 7.49
CA GLY A 84 13.89 21.90 8.84
C GLY A 84 12.51 21.29 9.07
N LEU A 85 12.31 20.66 10.21
CA LEU A 85 10.97 20.17 10.61
C LEU A 85 9.94 21.31 10.73
N ASP A 86 10.39 22.52 11.10
CA ASP A 86 9.53 23.70 11.21
C ASP A 86 9.03 24.22 9.84
N ASP A 87 9.65 23.78 8.75
CA ASP A 87 9.24 24.13 7.40
C ASP A 87 8.20 23.17 6.83
N VAL A 88 7.93 22.03 7.51
CA VAL A 88 6.93 21.06 7.09
C VAL A 88 5.52 21.64 7.27
N ARG A 89 4.77 21.75 6.19
CA ARG A 89 3.42 22.32 6.15
C ARG A 89 2.32 21.28 6.24
N SER A 90 2.52 20.12 5.62
CA SER A 90 1.55 19.02 5.66
C SER A 90 2.20 17.66 5.44
N VAL A 91 1.48 16.63 5.85
CA VAL A 91 1.72 15.23 5.51
C VAL A 91 0.54 14.73 4.70
N THR A 92 0.77 14.03 3.60
CA THR A 92 -0.24 13.22 2.92
C THR A 92 0.21 11.77 2.93
N ALA A 93 -0.59 10.87 3.51
CA ALA A 93 -0.32 9.44 3.40
C ALA A 93 -1.17 8.83 2.29
N THR A 94 -0.55 7.99 1.45
CA THR A 94 -1.22 7.29 0.37
C THR A 94 -2.24 6.30 0.89
N HIS A 95 -2.00 5.72 2.08
CA HIS A 95 -2.90 4.81 2.77
C HIS A 95 -2.55 4.68 4.27
N LEU A 96 -3.38 3.93 4.99
CA LEU A 96 -3.37 3.88 6.46
C LEU A 96 -2.25 3.02 7.10
N HIS A 97 -1.46 2.28 6.33
CA HIS A 97 -0.46 1.38 6.91
C HIS A 97 0.61 2.13 7.72
N PRO A 98 1.13 1.51 8.80
CA PRO A 98 2.06 2.18 9.70
C PRO A 98 3.38 2.61 9.06
N ASP A 99 3.81 1.95 8.01
CA ASP A 99 5.02 2.29 7.25
C ASP A 99 4.83 3.44 6.26
N HIS A 100 3.60 3.92 6.08
CA HIS A 100 3.28 5.14 5.32
C HIS A 100 2.79 6.27 6.22
N LEU A 101 1.90 5.97 7.17
CA LEU A 101 1.27 6.96 8.04
C LEU A 101 2.01 7.20 9.38
N GLY A 102 2.86 6.26 9.82
CA GLY A 102 3.34 6.18 11.20
C GLY A 102 3.99 7.45 11.75
N LEU A 103 4.97 8.03 11.05
CA LEU A 103 5.55 9.33 11.47
C LEU A 103 4.57 10.49 11.32
N GLY A 104 3.62 10.43 10.38
CA GLY A 104 2.59 11.46 10.23
C GLY A 104 1.80 11.67 11.51
N ALA A 105 1.42 10.59 12.20
CA ALA A 105 0.75 10.66 13.48
C ALA A 105 1.60 11.36 14.56
N ARG A 106 2.91 11.09 14.57
CA ARG A 106 3.86 11.72 15.51
C ARG A 106 4.07 13.20 15.18
N LEU A 107 4.33 13.54 13.92
CA LEU A 107 4.50 14.93 13.46
C LEU A 107 3.26 15.77 13.78
N ARG A 108 2.07 15.19 13.62
CA ARG A 108 0.81 15.83 14.02
C ARG A 108 0.74 16.09 15.51
N ASN A 109 1.04 15.10 16.35
CA ASN A 109 0.89 15.21 17.79
C ASN A 109 1.94 16.11 18.42
N ASP A 110 3.18 16.05 17.95
CA ASP A 110 4.32 16.75 18.55
C ASP A 110 4.49 18.18 17.99
N LEU A 111 4.18 18.39 16.71
CA LEU A 111 4.43 19.64 15.99
C LEU A 111 3.15 20.30 15.40
N GLY A 112 2.00 19.65 15.50
CA GLY A 112 0.74 20.18 14.97
C GLY A 112 0.65 20.16 13.43
N ILE A 113 1.49 19.38 12.75
CA ILE A 113 1.49 19.29 11.29
C ILE A 113 0.24 18.53 10.83
N PRO A 114 -0.61 19.09 9.96
CA PRO A 114 -1.83 18.44 9.52
C PRO A 114 -1.55 17.20 8.65
N VAL A 115 -2.34 16.14 8.86
CA VAL A 115 -2.27 14.89 8.13
C VAL A 115 -3.48 14.73 7.21
N GLY A 116 -3.23 14.57 5.92
CA GLY A 116 -4.21 14.26 4.88
C GLY A 116 -4.31 12.77 4.62
N LEU A 117 -5.55 12.25 4.54
CA LEU A 117 -5.88 10.88 4.15
C LEU A 117 -7.16 10.87 3.33
N HIS A 118 -7.26 9.92 2.41
CA HIS A 118 -8.52 9.68 1.71
C HIS A 118 -9.65 9.31 2.68
N ARG A 119 -10.88 9.74 2.37
CA ARG A 119 -12.08 9.54 3.20
C ARG A 119 -12.26 8.10 3.67
N ALA A 120 -12.04 7.11 2.81
CA ALA A 120 -12.20 5.71 3.19
C ALA A 120 -11.11 5.25 4.19
N GLU A 121 -9.87 5.76 4.08
CA GLU A 121 -8.79 5.50 5.05
C GLU A 121 -9.12 6.15 6.41
N HIS A 122 -9.56 7.40 6.39
CA HIS A 122 -10.01 8.11 7.60
C HIS A 122 -11.10 7.33 8.35
N LEU A 123 -12.06 6.75 7.63
CA LEU A 123 -13.10 5.90 8.22
C LEU A 123 -12.54 4.57 8.70
N ALA A 124 -11.61 3.96 7.95
CA ALA A 124 -11.01 2.67 8.27
C ALA A 124 -10.19 2.69 9.57
N LEU A 125 -9.52 3.81 9.87
CA LEU A 125 -8.77 3.99 11.13
C LEU A 125 -9.62 3.81 12.39
N THR A 126 -10.95 3.88 12.28
CA THR A 126 -11.89 3.74 13.39
C THR A 126 -12.66 2.42 13.38
N ARG A 127 -12.34 1.52 12.44
CA ARG A 127 -13.05 0.25 12.25
C ARG A 127 -12.10 -0.94 12.43
N ALA A 128 -12.63 -2.01 13.02
CA ALA A 128 -11.94 -3.27 13.08
C ALA A 128 -11.86 -3.92 11.69
N MET A 129 -10.70 -4.46 11.30
CA MET A 129 -10.55 -5.21 10.05
C MET A 129 -11.35 -6.51 10.09
N TYR A 130 -11.39 -7.16 11.25
CA TYR A 130 -12.14 -8.37 11.50
C TYR A 130 -13.07 -8.14 12.70
N PRO A 131 -14.31 -7.66 12.49
CA PRO A 131 -15.22 -7.33 13.59
C PRO A 131 -15.65 -8.57 14.40
N ASP A 132 -15.68 -9.75 13.78
CA ASP A 132 -15.93 -11.04 14.43
C ASP A 132 -14.82 -12.05 14.06
N PRO A 133 -13.77 -12.17 14.90
CA PRO A 133 -12.70 -13.14 14.70
C PRO A 133 -13.15 -14.58 14.68
N GLU A 134 -14.11 -14.96 15.55
CA GLU A 134 -14.59 -16.34 15.66
C GLU A 134 -15.38 -16.75 14.41
N GLU A 135 -16.28 -15.88 13.94
CA GLU A 135 -17.00 -16.10 12.69
C GLU A 135 -16.04 -16.22 11.51
N THR A 136 -15.00 -15.37 11.45
CA THR A 136 -14.00 -15.40 10.39
C THR A 136 -13.24 -16.72 10.36
N ILE A 137 -12.77 -17.21 11.51
CA ILE A 137 -12.06 -18.48 11.64
C ILE A 137 -12.95 -19.66 11.27
N ALA A 138 -14.20 -19.66 11.74
CA ALA A 138 -15.18 -20.70 11.44
C ALA A 138 -15.50 -20.73 9.93
N ARG A 139 -15.74 -19.59 9.33
CA ARG A 139 -16.01 -19.43 7.88
C ARG A 139 -14.85 -19.89 7.00
N TRP A 140 -13.62 -19.67 7.46
CA TRP A 140 -12.44 -20.16 6.73
C TRP A 140 -12.24 -21.67 6.86
N GLY A 141 -12.90 -22.34 7.80
CA GLY A 141 -12.74 -23.77 8.05
C GLY A 141 -11.34 -24.13 8.55
N VAL A 142 -10.81 -23.29 9.45
CA VAL A 142 -9.47 -23.47 10.02
C VAL A 142 -9.40 -24.76 10.85
N PRO A 143 -8.38 -25.63 10.63
CA PRO A 143 -8.20 -26.85 11.44
C PRO A 143 -7.98 -26.53 12.92
N PRO A 144 -8.47 -27.40 13.85
CA PRO A 144 -8.43 -27.12 15.29
C PRO A 144 -7.03 -26.76 15.83
N GLU A 145 -5.99 -27.37 15.31
CA GLU A 145 -4.60 -27.15 15.70
C GLU A 145 -4.04 -25.78 15.28
N GLN A 146 -4.70 -25.08 14.35
CA GLN A 146 -4.31 -23.75 13.85
C GLN A 146 -5.18 -22.62 14.40
N VAL A 147 -6.32 -22.96 15.02
CA VAL A 147 -7.33 -21.97 15.46
C VAL A 147 -6.74 -20.95 16.42
N GLU A 148 -6.01 -21.39 17.45
CA GLU A 148 -5.50 -20.47 18.49
C GLU A 148 -4.48 -19.46 17.92
N THR A 149 -3.57 -19.95 17.05
CA THR A 149 -2.56 -19.10 16.40
C THR A 149 -3.22 -18.04 15.49
N LEU A 150 -4.22 -18.46 14.69
CA LEU A 150 -4.91 -17.52 13.79
C LEU A 150 -5.84 -16.58 14.54
N ARG A 151 -6.51 -17.07 15.61
CA ARG A 151 -7.34 -16.22 16.48
C ARG A 151 -6.54 -15.04 17.04
N ALA A 152 -5.36 -15.29 17.59
CA ALA A 152 -4.50 -14.23 18.11
C ALA A 152 -4.15 -13.19 17.04
N LEU A 153 -3.83 -13.63 15.82
CA LEU A 153 -3.52 -12.74 14.70
C LEU A 153 -4.72 -11.93 14.20
N VAL A 154 -5.88 -12.56 14.06
CA VAL A 154 -7.12 -11.89 13.62
C VAL A 154 -7.55 -10.88 14.68
N THR A 155 -7.51 -11.24 15.96
CA THR A 155 -7.87 -10.35 17.09
C THR A 155 -6.95 -9.16 17.18
N SER A 156 -5.63 -9.32 17.01
CA SER A 156 -4.68 -8.21 17.06
C SER A 156 -4.90 -7.17 15.95
N ARG A 157 -5.58 -7.52 14.87
CA ARG A 157 -5.94 -6.63 13.74
C ARG A 157 -7.38 -6.12 13.79
N SER A 158 -8.10 -6.49 14.86
CA SER A 158 -9.47 -6.02 15.08
C SER A 158 -9.53 -4.70 15.89
N GLU A 159 -8.39 -4.20 16.35
CA GLU A 159 -8.35 -2.92 17.04
C GLU A 159 -8.15 -1.77 16.04
N PRO A 160 -8.83 -0.63 16.24
CA PRO A 160 -8.65 0.57 15.41
C PRO A 160 -7.20 1.06 15.47
N VAL A 161 -6.64 1.45 14.34
CA VAL A 161 -5.23 1.87 14.23
C VAL A 161 -5.13 3.35 13.86
N GLY A 162 -4.69 4.18 14.79
CA GLY A 162 -4.17 5.51 14.50
C GLY A 162 -5.14 6.70 14.66
N PRO A 163 -4.60 7.91 14.56
CA PRO A 163 -5.36 9.16 14.70
C PRO A 163 -6.19 9.43 13.43
N ARG A 164 -7.28 10.15 13.61
CA ARG A 164 -8.08 10.66 12.47
C ARG A 164 -7.27 11.63 11.64
N ALA A 165 -7.53 11.67 10.33
CA ALA A 165 -6.99 12.69 9.44
C ALA A 165 -7.49 14.10 9.81
N ASP A 166 -6.65 15.11 9.67
CA ASP A 166 -7.03 16.52 9.78
C ASP A 166 -7.62 17.03 8.46
N VAL A 167 -7.10 16.52 7.34
CA VAL A 167 -7.59 16.82 5.99
C VAL A 167 -8.13 15.53 5.37
N VAL A 168 -9.41 15.53 5.05
CA VAL A 168 -10.07 14.40 4.38
C VAL A 168 -10.05 14.67 2.89
N LEU A 169 -9.39 13.77 2.15
CA LEU A 169 -9.20 13.86 0.71
C LEU A 169 -10.22 12.97 -0.02
N ASP A 170 -10.65 13.45 -1.17
CA ASP A 170 -11.49 12.70 -2.11
C ASP A 170 -10.80 12.60 -3.48
N ASP A 171 -11.31 11.72 -4.33
CA ASP A 171 -10.81 11.53 -5.69
C ASP A 171 -10.92 12.84 -6.51
N GLY A 172 -9.85 13.22 -7.18
CA GLY A 172 -9.76 14.42 -7.99
C GLY A 172 -9.38 15.69 -7.22
N ASP A 173 -9.33 15.67 -5.89
CA ASP A 173 -8.87 16.81 -5.09
C ASP A 173 -7.46 17.23 -5.48
N LEU A 174 -7.18 18.52 -5.31
CA LEU A 174 -5.82 19.06 -5.39
C LEU A 174 -5.28 19.27 -3.98
N LEU A 175 -4.05 18.83 -3.75
CA LEU A 175 -3.35 19.14 -2.51
C LEU A 175 -3.04 20.64 -2.45
N ASP A 176 -3.16 21.23 -1.27
CA ASP A 176 -2.81 22.63 -1.03
C ASP A 176 -1.29 22.79 -0.91
N ILE A 177 -0.62 22.81 -2.07
CA ILE A 177 0.84 22.98 -2.21
C ILE A 177 1.08 24.17 -3.11
N PRO A 178 1.43 25.36 -2.57
CA PRO A 178 1.64 26.56 -3.35
C PRO A 178 2.63 26.37 -4.51
N GLY A 179 2.19 26.71 -5.72
CA GLY A 179 3.03 26.58 -6.93
C GLY A 179 3.05 25.21 -7.58
N ARG A 180 2.30 24.23 -7.06
CA ARG A 180 2.18 22.87 -7.63
C ARG A 180 0.73 22.49 -7.91
N THR A 181 0.55 21.60 -8.87
CA THR A 181 -0.73 20.94 -9.15
C THR A 181 -0.56 19.45 -8.86
N VAL A 182 -0.88 19.04 -7.64
CA VAL A 182 -0.80 17.65 -7.20
C VAL A 182 -2.21 17.10 -6.99
N ARG A 183 -2.62 16.19 -7.85
CA ARG A 183 -3.97 15.62 -7.87
C ARG A 183 -4.03 14.29 -7.16
N VAL A 184 -5.06 14.12 -6.33
CA VAL A 184 -5.41 12.85 -5.67
C VAL A 184 -6.14 11.95 -6.67
N ILE A 185 -5.66 10.73 -6.83
CA ILE A 185 -6.24 9.69 -7.68
C ILE A 185 -6.62 8.51 -6.77
N ALA A 186 -7.91 8.31 -6.53
CA ALA A 186 -8.34 7.15 -5.75
C ALA A 186 -8.01 5.84 -6.49
N THR A 187 -7.32 4.94 -5.80
CA THR A 187 -6.86 3.65 -6.31
C THR A 187 -7.15 2.54 -5.30
N PRO A 188 -8.44 2.31 -4.94
CA PRO A 188 -8.81 1.27 -4.00
C PRO A 188 -8.36 -0.11 -4.47
N GLY A 189 -8.00 -0.96 -3.52
CA GLY A 189 -7.55 -2.33 -3.80
C GLY A 189 -6.59 -2.84 -2.74
N HIS A 190 -5.43 -2.22 -2.57
CA HIS A 190 -4.50 -2.53 -1.48
C HIS A 190 -5.16 -2.24 -0.13
N THR A 191 -5.67 -1.03 0.05
CA THR A 191 -6.66 -0.66 1.07
C THR A 191 -7.87 0.00 0.40
N ALA A 192 -8.96 0.19 1.13
CA ALA A 192 -10.20 0.74 0.57
C ALA A 192 -10.08 2.20 0.14
N GLY A 193 -9.18 2.96 0.74
CA GLY A 193 -8.94 4.35 0.44
C GLY A 193 -7.53 4.66 -0.05
N SER A 194 -6.79 3.66 -0.54
CA SER A 194 -5.51 3.90 -1.19
C SER A 194 -5.64 4.95 -2.27
N VAL A 195 -4.68 5.87 -2.30
CA VAL A 195 -4.57 6.88 -3.37
C VAL A 195 -3.18 6.85 -4.00
N CYS A 196 -3.13 7.22 -5.28
CA CYS A 196 -1.93 7.74 -5.91
C CYS A 196 -2.01 9.27 -5.98
N LEU A 197 -0.87 9.93 -6.08
CA LEU A 197 -0.80 11.38 -6.28
C LEU A 197 -0.11 11.67 -7.60
N HIS A 198 -0.72 12.49 -8.44
CA HIS A 198 -0.14 12.93 -9.71
C HIS A 198 0.30 14.38 -9.61
N ASP A 199 1.59 14.62 -9.55
CA ASP A 199 2.17 15.95 -9.67
C ASP A 199 2.28 16.30 -11.15
N GLU A 200 1.29 17.05 -11.63
CA GLU A 200 1.18 17.51 -13.01
C GLU A 200 2.29 18.52 -13.36
N THR A 201 2.86 19.20 -12.34
CA THR A 201 3.92 20.19 -12.51
C THR A 201 5.25 19.56 -12.90
N GLU A 202 5.61 18.45 -12.23
CA GLU A 202 6.90 17.77 -12.38
C GLU A 202 6.82 16.45 -13.17
N GLY A 203 5.62 16.03 -13.56
CA GLY A 203 5.41 14.74 -14.23
C GLY A 203 5.79 13.55 -13.37
N LEU A 204 5.43 13.61 -12.06
CA LEU A 204 5.68 12.56 -11.10
C LEU A 204 4.38 11.88 -10.69
N PHE A 205 4.41 10.56 -10.50
CA PHE A 205 3.29 9.76 -10.06
C PHE A 205 3.66 8.98 -8.79
N PHE A 206 3.23 9.47 -7.63
CA PHE A 206 3.45 8.81 -6.35
C PHE A 206 2.42 7.69 -6.21
N SER A 207 2.87 6.45 -6.37
CA SER A 207 1.97 5.31 -6.43
C SER A 207 1.70 4.64 -5.09
N GLY A 208 2.35 5.06 -4.00
CA GLY A 208 2.29 4.34 -2.73
C GLY A 208 2.51 2.85 -2.95
N ASP A 209 1.64 2.03 -2.37
CA ASP A 209 1.66 0.57 -2.55
C ASP A 209 0.71 0.07 -3.64
N HIS A 210 0.14 0.97 -4.45
CA HIS A 210 -0.71 0.53 -5.56
C HIS A 210 0.11 -0.11 -6.69
N VAL A 211 1.22 0.52 -7.12
CA VAL A 211 2.11 -0.04 -8.15
C VAL A 211 3.55 -0.03 -7.67
N LEU A 212 4.09 -1.21 -7.36
CA LEU A 212 5.46 -1.39 -6.88
C LEU A 212 6.33 -2.07 -7.95
N PRO A 213 7.62 -1.71 -8.08
CA PRO A 213 8.47 -2.26 -9.14
C PRO A 213 8.89 -3.73 -8.90
N ILE A 214 8.97 -4.16 -7.63
CA ILE A 214 9.62 -5.44 -7.26
C ILE A 214 8.65 -6.51 -6.77
N ILE A 215 7.51 -6.12 -6.22
CA ILE A 215 6.51 -7.04 -5.67
C ILE A 215 5.13 -6.74 -6.24
N ASN A 216 4.22 -7.70 -6.13
CA ASN A 216 2.81 -7.46 -6.39
C ASN A 216 2.14 -7.16 -5.03
N PRO A 217 1.55 -5.99 -4.84
CA PRO A 217 0.93 -5.63 -3.58
C PRO A 217 -0.16 -6.61 -3.15
N GLY A 218 -0.24 -6.89 -1.85
CA GLY A 218 -1.41 -7.57 -1.29
C GLY A 218 -2.65 -6.71 -1.43
N LEU A 219 -3.82 -7.32 -1.56
CA LEU A 219 -5.10 -6.61 -1.68
C LEU A 219 -5.96 -6.81 -0.45
N GLY A 220 -6.89 -5.87 -0.19
CA GLY A 220 -7.85 -5.94 0.91
C GLY A 220 -7.23 -5.85 2.30
N LEU A 221 -6.11 -5.13 2.44
CA LEU A 221 -5.34 -5.05 3.69
C LEU A 221 -5.80 -3.90 4.61
N GLY A 222 -7.02 -3.41 4.44
CA GLY A 222 -7.64 -2.43 5.33
C GLY A 222 -8.84 -1.71 4.71
N GLY A 223 -9.81 -1.36 5.56
CA GLY A 223 -10.93 -0.50 5.24
C GLY A 223 -12.09 -1.10 4.44
N PHE A 224 -11.92 -2.28 3.86
CA PHE A 224 -13.00 -2.98 3.14
C PHE A 224 -13.96 -3.67 4.12
N GLY A 225 -15.25 -3.61 3.77
CA GLY A 225 -16.30 -4.32 4.46
C GLY A 225 -16.54 -5.73 3.88
N PRO A 226 -17.42 -6.51 4.52
CA PRO A 226 -17.75 -7.87 4.06
C PRO A 226 -18.40 -7.92 2.69
N ASP A 227 -19.05 -6.82 2.28
CA ASP A 227 -19.74 -6.71 0.99
C ASP A 227 -18.91 -6.00 -0.08
N ASP A 228 -17.67 -5.67 0.17
CA ASP A 228 -16.80 -5.02 -0.80
C ASP A 228 -16.09 -6.05 -1.70
N ASP A 229 -15.59 -5.57 -2.84
CA ASP A 229 -14.81 -6.36 -3.81
C ASP A 229 -13.42 -5.75 -4.01
N PRO A 230 -12.46 -6.03 -3.11
CA PRO A 230 -11.10 -5.49 -3.22
C PRO A 230 -10.39 -5.89 -4.52
N ILE A 231 -10.68 -7.09 -5.04
CA ILE A 231 -10.08 -7.59 -6.28
C ILE A 231 -10.60 -6.80 -7.49
N GLY A 232 -11.92 -6.63 -7.59
CA GLY A 232 -12.54 -5.84 -8.65
C GLY A 232 -12.07 -4.38 -8.60
N ALA A 233 -12.08 -3.76 -7.42
CA ALA A 233 -11.62 -2.40 -7.20
C ALA A 233 -10.16 -2.22 -7.62
N ALA A 234 -9.27 -3.17 -7.27
CA ALA A 234 -7.87 -3.12 -7.67
C ALA A 234 -7.70 -3.24 -9.20
N LEU A 235 -8.42 -4.14 -9.85
CA LEU A 235 -8.36 -4.32 -11.31
C LEU A 235 -8.79 -3.05 -12.04
N ASP A 236 -9.84 -2.38 -11.58
CA ASP A 236 -10.30 -1.11 -12.13
C ASP A 236 -9.27 0.01 -11.87
N SER A 237 -8.67 0.04 -10.68
CA SER A 237 -7.62 0.99 -10.32
C SER A 237 -6.37 0.82 -11.18
N TYR A 238 -5.91 -0.43 -11.42
CA TYR A 238 -4.78 -0.70 -12.32
C TYR A 238 -5.07 -0.28 -13.77
N ALA A 239 -6.29 -0.43 -14.24
CA ALA A 239 -6.69 0.06 -15.57
C ALA A 239 -6.69 1.59 -15.61
N ARG A 240 -7.21 2.22 -14.56
CA ARG A 240 -7.30 3.68 -14.44
C ARG A 240 -5.95 4.36 -14.48
N VAL A 241 -4.93 3.86 -13.76
CA VAL A 241 -3.63 4.53 -13.66
C VAL A 241 -2.81 4.45 -14.95
N GLN A 242 -3.13 3.57 -15.88
CA GLN A 242 -2.39 3.42 -17.15
C GLN A 242 -2.37 4.71 -17.99
N GLN A 243 -3.34 5.61 -17.83
CA GLN A 243 -3.36 6.88 -18.53
C GLN A 243 -2.23 7.85 -18.11
N TYR A 244 -1.55 7.58 -16.99
CA TYR A 244 -0.44 8.41 -16.46
C TYR A 244 0.95 7.83 -16.82
N ASP A 245 1.06 7.05 -17.90
CA ASP A 245 2.29 6.33 -18.29
C ASP A 245 3.47 7.24 -18.64
N ASP A 246 3.21 8.50 -19.02
CA ASP A 246 4.23 9.51 -19.29
C ASP A 246 4.96 10.01 -18.03
N ALA A 247 4.38 9.81 -16.84
CA ALA A 247 4.97 10.25 -15.59
C ALA A 247 6.08 9.29 -15.12
N GLU A 248 7.03 9.82 -14.36
CA GLU A 248 7.96 8.99 -13.58
C GLU A 248 7.25 8.47 -12.33
N VAL A 249 7.30 7.15 -12.09
CA VAL A 249 6.67 6.53 -10.94
C VAL A 249 7.57 6.63 -9.72
N CYS A 250 7.02 7.17 -8.65
CA CYS A 250 7.59 7.32 -7.32
C CYS A 250 6.84 6.36 -6.37
N PRO A 251 7.28 5.09 -6.25
CA PRO A 251 6.56 4.09 -5.44
C PRO A 251 6.81 4.25 -3.95
N GLY A 252 5.97 3.65 -3.11
CA GLY A 252 6.19 3.59 -1.66
C GLY A 252 7.42 2.75 -1.28
N HIS A 253 7.76 1.73 -2.09
CA HIS A 253 8.89 0.84 -1.84
C HIS A 253 9.65 0.50 -3.13
N GLY A 254 10.93 0.13 -2.97
CA GLY A 254 11.80 -0.30 -4.05
C GLY A 254 12.52 0.87 -4.71
N TYR A 255 12.23 1.15 -5.97
CA TYR A 255 12.91 2.16 -6.76
C TYR A 255 11.98 2.89 -7.73
N ARG A 256 12.31 4.13 -8.06
CA ARG A 256 11.60 4.92 -9.07
C ARG A 256 11.83 4.34 -10.47
N PHE A 257 10.79 4.42 -11.34
CA PHE A 257 10.81 3.81 -12.66
C PHE A 257 9.88 4.51 -13.65
N ARG A 258 9.99 4.16 -14.94
CA ARG A 258 9.03 4.51 -16.00
C ARG A 258 8.38 3.24 -16.55
N GLY A 259 7.19 3.38 -17.18
CA GLY A 259 6.40 2.28 -17.70
C GLY A 259 5.32 1.83 -16.72
N LEU A 260 4.59 2.81 -16.17
CA LEU A 260 3.48 2.59 -15.23
C LEU A 260 2.41 1.67 -15.82
N ALA A 261 1.99 1.92 -17.07
CA ALA A 261 0.94 1.13 -17.73
C ALA A 261 1.32 -0.35 -17.85
N VAL A 262 2.57 -0.61 -18.24
CA VAL A 262 3.09 -1.96 -18.36
C VAL A 262 3.12 -2.66 -17.01
N ARG A 263 3.66 -2.00 -15.98
CA ARG A 263 3.77 -2.60 -14.65
C ARG A 263 2.41 -2.82 -14.00
N ALA A 264 1.49 -1.87 -14.09
CA ALA A 264 0.11 -1.99 -13.62
C ALA A 264 -0.61 -3.16 -14.33
N GLY A 265 -0.42 -3.31 -15.65
CA GLY A 265 -0.94 -4.43 -16.42
C GLY A 265 -0.41 -5.78 -15.93
N GLN A 266 0.89 -5.91 -15.67
CA GLN A 266 1.50 -7.14 -15.14
C GLN A 266 0.92 -7.53 -13.76
N ILE A 267 0.72 -6.54 -12.87
CA ILE A 267 0.13 -6.78 -11.55
C ILE A 267 -1.33 -7.23 -11.71
N ALA A 268 -2.12 -6.53 -12.55
CA ALA A 268 -3.52 -6.90 -12.83
C ALA A 268 -3.62 -8.33 -13.38
N ASP A 269 -2.75 -8.70 -14.32
CA ASP A 269 -2.73 -10.05 -14.90
C ASP A 269 -2.34 -11.13 -13.86
N ARG A 270 -1.47 -10.79 -12.92
CA ARG A 270 -1.15 -11.68 -11.78
C ARG A 270 -2.41 -11.96 -10.96
N HIS A 271 -3.21 -10.92 -10.62
CA HIS A 271 -4.45 -11.09 -9.86
C HIS A 271 -5.51 -11.85 -10.66
N ARG A 272 -5.64 -11.61 -11.97
CA ARG A 272 -6.56 -12.38 -12.84
C ARG A 272 -6.18 -13.87 -12.89
N ARG A 273 -4.89 -14.19 -13.03
CA ARG A 273 -4.41 -15.59 -12.97
C ARG A 273 -4.70 -16.22 -11.62
N ARG A 274 -4.50 -15.48 -10.50
CA ARG A 274 -4.83 -15.97 -9.15
C ARG A 274 -6.33 -16.23 -9.01
N SER A 275 -7.19 -15.36 -9.52
CA SER A 275 -8.65 -15.59 -9.55
C SER A 275 -9.00 -16.87 -10.34
N ALA A 276 -8.39 -17.06 -11.52
CA ALA A 276 -8.64 -18.24 -12.32
C ALA A 276 -8.20 -19.54 -11.65
N GLU A 277 -7.02 -19.54 -11.00
CA GLU A 277 -6.50 -20.67 -10.22
C GLU A 277 -7.44 -21.04 -9.07
N ILE A 278 -7.83 -20.05 -8.24
CA ILE A 278 -8.74 -20.25 -7.12
C ILE A 278 -10.11 -20.71 -7.58
N GLY A 279 -10.62 -20.15 -8.69
CA GLY A 279 -11.88 -20.57 -9.31
C GLY A 279 -11.85 -22.02 -9.77
N ALA A 280 -10.77 -22.47 -10.39
CA ALA A 280 -10.60 -23.87 -10.81
C ALA A 280 -10.56 -24.82 -9.61
N LEU A 281 -9.86 -24.45 -8.52
CA LEU A 281 -9.82 -25.24 -7.28
C LEU A 281 -11.21 -25.34 -6.62
N ALA A 282 -11.95 -24.23 -6.58
CA ALA A 282 -13.31 -24.21 -6.03
C ALA A 282 -14.31 -25.04 -6.87
N ALA A 283 -14.19 -24.99 -8.20
CA ALA A 283 -15.00 -25.79 -9.10
C ALA A 283 -14.71 -27.30 -8.99
N ALA A 284 -13.44 -27.66 -8.72
CA ALA A 284 -13.05 -29.05 -8.54
C ALA A 284 -13.50 -29.66 -7.20
N ASP A 285 -13.78 -28.82 -6.19
CA ASP A 285 -14.21 -29.23 -4.83
C ASP A 285 -15.29 -28.27 -4.32
N PRO A 286 -16.54 -28.39 -4.87
CA PRO A 286 -17.63 -27.48 -4.50
C PRO A 286 -17.95 -27.56 -3.01
N GLY A 287 -17.97 -26.40 -2.35
CA GLY A 287 -18.21 -26.30 -0.90
C GLY A 287 -16.96 -26.51 -0.03
N ALA A 288 -15.78 -26.67 -0.62
CA ALA A 288 -14.53 -26.71 0.15
C ALA A 288 -14.33 -25.41 0.95
N PRO A 289 -13.91 -25.50 2.24
CA PRO A 289 -13.59 -24.32 3.03
C PRO A 289 -12.45 -23.51 2.41
N VAL A 290 -12.39 -22.22 2.74
CA VAL A 290 -11.30 -21.31 2.32
C VAL A 290 -9.92 -21.90 2.63
N TRP A 291 -9.75 -22.50 3.80
CA TRP A 291 -8.50 -23.18 4.19
C TRP A 291 -8.08 -24.24 3.18
N THR A 292 -9.00 -25.10 2.79
CA THR A 292 -8.74 -26.20 1.86
C THR A 292 -8.34 -25.69 0.48
N ILE A 293 -9.01 -24.64 -0.01
CA ILE A 293 -8.67 -24.01 -1.28
C ILE A 293 -7.29 -23.32 -1.18
N ALA A 294 -7.09 -22.51 -0.13
CA ALA A 294 -5.83 -21.79 0.08
C ALA A 294 -4.62 -22.74 0.19
N SER A 295 -4.80 -23.91 0.79
CA SER A 295 -3.71 -24.89 0.92
C SER A 295 -3.28 -25.54 -0.40
N ARG A 296 -4.09 -25.43 -1.45
CA ARG A 296 -3.82 -25.97 -2.79
C ARG A 296 -3.34 -24.92 -3.79
N VAL A 297 -3.44 -23.63 -3.41
CA VAL A 297 -2.97 -22.51 -4.25
C VAL A 297 -1.44 -22.50 -4.31
N GLU A 298 -0.88 -22.19 -5.48
CA GLU A 298 0.56 -22.04 -5.68
C GLU A 298 1.07 -20.74 -5.04
N TRP A 299 1.53 -20.80 -3.79
CA TRP A 299 2.20 -19.70 -3.11
C TRP A 299 3.70 -19.71 -3.40
N THR A 300 4.34 -18.54 -3.49
CA THR A 300 5.77 -18.40 -3.83
C THR A 300 6.67 -19.25 -2.96
N ASP A 301 6.42 -19.29 -1.65
CA ASP A 301 7.22 -20.06 -0.70
C ASP A 301 6.57 -21.42 -0.35
N GLY A 302 5.46 -21.77 -1.00
CA GLY A 302 4.65 -22.94 -0.68
C GLY A 302 3.81 -22.76 0.59
N TRP A 303 2.65 -23.41 0.62
CA TRP A 303 1.68 -23.29 1.73
C TRP A 303 2.27 -23.65 3.09
N ASP A 304 3.05 -24.72 3.19
CA ASP A 304 3.58 -25.23 4.45
C ASP A 304 4.58 -24.28 5.11
N ASN A 305 5.25 -23.45 4.31
CA ASN A 305 6.20 -22.45 4.78
C ASN A 305 5.55 -21.11 5.16
N LEU A 306 4.25 -20.91 4.84
CA LEU A 306 3.54 -19.71 5.27
C LEU A 306 3.24 -19.81 6.76
N ALA A 307 3.62 -18.81 7.54
CA ALA A 307 3.35 -18.71 8.97
C ALA A 307 2.88 -17.30 9.35
N GLY A 308 2.24 -17.18 10.49
CA GLY A 308 1.84 -15.89 11.04
C GLY A 308 1.02 -15.05 10.07
N PHE A 309 1.44 -13.81 9.86
CA PHE A 309 0.78 -12.86 8.96
C PHE A 309 0.66 -13.36 7.51
N LEU A 310 1.66 -14.05 6.98
CA LEU A 310 1.62 -14.55 5.60
C LEU A 310 0.52 -15.60 5.41
N ARG A 311 0.32 -16.49 6.40
CA ARG A 311 -0.77 -17.46 6.40
C ARG A 311 -2.15 -16.76 6.48
N LEU A 312 -2.28 -15.77 7.37
CA LEU A 312 -3.48 -14.95 7.48
C LEU A 312 -3.80 -14.24 6.16
N SER A 313 -2.81 -13.61 5.54
CA SER A 313 -2.94 -12.93 4.26
C SER A 313 -3.36 -13.88 3.14
N ALA A 314 -2.79 -15.08 3.08
CA ALA A 314 -3.16 -16.08 2.08
C ALA A 314 -4.62 -16.53 2.20
N LEU A 315 -5.11 -16.73 3.41
CA LEU A 315 -6.53 -17.07 3.67
C LEU A 315 -7.46 -15.91 3.26
N ALA A 316 -7.15 -14.71 3.72
CA ALA A 316 -7.93 -13.51 3.39
C ALA A 316 -7.97 -13.26 1.88
N GLN A 317 -6.84 -13.36 1.18
CA GLN A 317 -6.79 -13.20 -0.27
C GLN A 317 -7.58 -14.30 -1.00
N THR A 318 -7.49 -15.56 -0.56
CA THR A 318 -8.28 -16.64 -1.14
C THR A 318 -9.78 -16.37 -1.01
N GLU A 319 -10.24 -15.94 0.17
CA GLU A 319 -11.64 -15.56 0.38
C GLU A 319 -12.05 -14.40 -0.53
N MET A 320 -11.22 -13.35 -0.65
CA MET A 320 -11.52 -12.20 -1.52
C MET A 320 -11.66 -12.61 -2.99
N HIS A 321 -10.77 -13.48 -3.50
CA HIS A 321 -10.87 -14.00 -4.86
C HIS A 321 -12.13 -14.84 -5.06
N LEU A 322 -12.52 -15.68 -4.10
CA LEU A 322 -13.77 -16.45 -4.16
C LEU A 322 -15.00 -15.53 -4.21
N ARG A 323 -15.04 -14.49 -3.37
CA ARG A 323 -16.13 -13.51 -3.37
C ARG A 323 -16.19 -12.73 -4.69
N HIS A 324 -15.06 -12.31 -5.22
CA HIS A 324 -14.96 -11.65 -6.53
C HIS A 324 -15.56 -12.52 -7.65
N LEU A 325 -15.18 -13.80 -7.70
CA LEU A 325 -15.67 -14.75 -8.70
C LEU A 325 -17.17 -15.01 -8.54
N ALA A 326 -17.67 -15.15 -7.31
CA ALA A 326 -19.09 -15.33 -7.04
C ALA A 326 -19.92 -14.14 -7.54
N ARG A 327 -19.46 -12.89 -7.30
CA ARG A 327 -20.13 -11.67 -7.80
C ARG A 327 -20.19 -11.60 -9.31
N ARG A 328 -19.21 -12.16 -10.01
CA ARG A 328 -19.16 -12.20 -11.47
C ARG A 328 -19.95 -13.38 -12.07
N GLY A 329 -20.54 -14.23 -11.24
CA GLY A 329 -21.23 -15.45 -11.72
C GLY A 329 -20.29 -16.47 -12.38
N THR A 330 -18.99 -16.42 -12.06
CA THR A 330 -17.95 -17.29 -12.65
C THR A 330 -17.54 -18.46 -11.75
N LEU A 331 -18.03 -18.52 -10.52
CA LEU A 331 -18.07 -19.75 -9.74
C LEU A 331 -19.30 -20.51 -10.24
N GLY A 332 -19.10 -21.61 -10.99
CA GLY A 332 -20.18 -22.40 -11.56
C GLY A 332 -21.24 -22.74 -10.52
N GLU A 333 -22.51 -22.74 -10.98
CA GLU A 333 -23.64 -23.27 -10.25
C GLU A 333 -23.44 -24.73 -9.88
#